data_7899d0dc23af746304df9c18713a07e3
#
_entry.id   7899d0dc23af746304df9c18713a07e3
#
_cell.length_a   1.000
_cell.length_b   1.000
_cell.length_c   1.000
_cell.angle_alpha   90.00
_cell.angle_beta   90.00
_cell.angle_gamma   90.00
#
_symmetry.space_group_name_H-M   'P 1'
#
loop_
_entity.id
_entity.type
_entity.pdbx_description
1 polymer ?
#
loop_
_entity_poly.entity_id
_entity_poly.type
_entity_poly.pdbx_seq_one_letter_code
_entity_poly.pdbx_strand_id
1 'polypeptide(L)'
;MIAVARAMMAKPKMLLLDEPTMGLAPQLVAEIFNIVKELNTKEGVSILLAEQNTNVALKNSDYGYIIETGRVMLDGTAESLLNDDKVKELYLGISKKGRKNFRDVLYEESLNKKSN
;
A
#
# COMPACT_ATOMS: atom_id res chain seq x y z
N MET A 1 -11.31 13.09 -9.24
CA MET A 1 -11.91 13.90 -8.13
C MET A 1 -13.43 13.84 -8.11
N ILE A 2 -14.08 13.89 -9.27
CA ILE A 2 -15.55 13.80 -9.36
C ILE A 2 -16.09 12.49 -8.77
N ALA A 3 -15.41 11.36 -9.00
CA ALA A 3 -15.81 10.07 -8.47
C ALA A 3 -15.79 10.03 -6.93
N VAL A 4 -14.76 10.62 -6.31
CA VAL A 4 -14.65 10.69 -4.85
C VAL A 4 -15.75 11.59 -4.27
N ALA A 5 -15.99 12.74 -4.91
CA ALA A 5 -17.04 13.67 -4.48
C ALA A 5 -18.43 13.01 -4.54
N ARG A 6 -18.71 12.26 -5.61
CA ARG A 6 -19.99 11.51 -5.74
C ARG A 6 -20.16 10.47 -4.65
N ALA A 7 -19.10 9.72 -4.36
CA ALA A 7 -19.12 8.72 -3.31
C ALA A 7 -19.41 9.38 -1.95
N MET A 8 -18.87 10.56 -1.70
CA MET A 8 -19.07 11.29 -0.45
C MET A 8 -20.49 11.84 -0.28
N MET A 9 -21.18 12.13 -1.37
CA MET A 9 -22.58 12.58 -1.31
C MET A 9 -23.50 11.52 -0.72
N ALA A 10 -23.14 10.26 -0.81
CA ALA A 10 -23.88 9.15 -0.22
C ALA A 10 -23.65 8.99 1.29
N LYS A 11 -22.77 9.78 1.89
CA LYS A 11 -22.36 9.71 3.30
C LYS A 11 -21.96 8.30 3.73
N PRO A 12 -20.98 7.66 3.07
CA PRO A 12 -20.63 6.29 3.33
C PRO A 12 -19.89 6.13 4.66
N LYS A 13 -20.01 4.95 5.25
CA LYS A 13 -19.18 4.55 6.40
C LYS A 13 -17.82 4.04 5.95
N MET A 14 -17.74 3.53 4.73
CA MET A 14 -16.53 2.98 4.13
C MET A 14 -16.43 3.41 2.67
N LEU A 15 -15.24 3.75 2.24
CA LEU A 15 -14.94 4.15 0.88
C LEU A 15 -13.88 3.20 0.29
N LEU A 16 -14.17 2.67 -0.89
CA LEU A 16 -13.24 1.81 -1.64
C LEU A 16 -12.58 2.64 -2.75
N LEU A 17 -11.25 2.70 -2.75
CA LEU A 17 -10.48 3.43 -3.77
C LEU A 17 -9.56 2.44 -4.49
N ASP A 18 -9.79 2.25 -5.77
CA ASP A 18 -8.99 1.37 -6.61
C ASP A 18 -8.08 2.20 -7.52
N GLU A 19 -6.80 2.14 -7.23
CA GLU A 19 -5.74 2.88 -7.95
C GLU A 19 -6.10 4.36 -8.21
N PRO A 20 -6.47 5.12 -7.16
CA PRO A 20 -6.99 6.48 -7.35
C PRO A 20 -5.97 7.46 -7.91
N THR A 21 -4.68 7.10 -7.89
CA THR A 21 -3.59 7.98 -8.35
C THR A 21 -3.05 7.63 -9.73
N MET A 22 -3.61 6.60 -10.37
CA MET A 22 -3.13 6.15 -11.69
C MET A 22 -3.20 7.27 -12.71
N GLY A 23 -2.07 7.54 -13.38
CA GLY A 23 -1.98 8.55 -14.43
C GLY A 23 -1.96 9.99 -13.93
N LEU A 24 -1.92 10.22 -12.63
CA LEU A 24 -1.92 11.56 -12.06
C LEU A 24 -0.52 12.08 -11.77
N ALA A 25 -0.34 13.41 -11.92
CA ALA A 25 0.88 14.08 -11.52
C ALA A 25 1.10 13.99 -10.00
N PRO A 26 2.36 13.98 -9.50
CA PRO A 26 2.64 13.86 -8.07
C PRO A 26 1.92 14.87 -7.18
N GLN A 27 1.72 16.09 -7.67
CA GLN A 27 1.01 17.14 -6.93
C GLN A 27 -0.45 16.78 -6.69
N LEU A 28 -1.11 16.20 -7.70
CA LEU A 28 -2.50 15.75 -7.60
C LEU A 28 -2.63 14.53 -6.69
N VAL A 29 -1.64 13.65 -6.70
CA VAL A 29 -1.59 12.49 -5.80
C VAL A 29 -1.61 12.98 -4.34
N ALA A 30 -0.77 13.95 -4.01
CA ALA A 30 -0.72 14.52 -2.66
C ALA A 30 -2.07 15.13 -2.24
N GLU A 31 -2.73 15.86 -3.15
CA GLU A 31 -4.04 16.45 -2.89
C GLU A 31 -5.11 15.39 -2.60
N ILE A 32 -5.13 14.31 -3.39
CA ILE A 32 -6.08 13.20 -3.20
C ILE A 32 -5.88 12.57 -1.82
N PHE A 33 -4.66 12.28 -1.42
CA PHE A 33 -4.41 11.65 -0.14
C PHE A 33 -4.66 12.57 1.04
N ASN A 34 -4.50 13.88 0.87
CA ASN A 34 -4.91 14.85 1.89
C ASN A 34 -6.43 14.81 2.11
N ILE A 35 -7.21 14.75 1.03
CA ILE A 35 -8.66 14.62 1.10
C ILE A 35 -9.05 13.31 1.77
N VAL A 36 -8.45 12.21 1.36
CA VAL A 36 -8.72 10.87 1.93
C VAL A 36 -8.42 10.85 3.43
N LYS A 37 -7.30 11.44 3.83
CA LYS A 37 -6.92 11.53 5.23
C LYS A 37 -7.91 12.34 6.06
N GLU A 38 -8.38 13.47 5.53
CA GLU A 38 -9.40 14.27 6.20
C GLU A 38 -10.71 13.51 6.36
N LEU A 39 -11.14 12.78 5.34
CA LEU A 39 -12.35 11.96 5.40
C LEU A 39 -12.24 10.90 6.49
N ASN A 40 -11.09 10.26 6.60
CA ASN A 40 -10.85 9.25 7.61
C ASN A 40 -10.80 9.84 9.02
N THR A 41 -10.03 10.92 9.22
CA THR A 41 -9.80 11.48 10.56
C THR A 41 -10.94 12.35 11.06
N LYS A 42 -11.56 13.15 10.20
CA LYS A 42 -12.61 14.11 10.60
C LYS A 42 -14.01 13.56 10.45
N GLU A 43 -14.26 12.80 9.39
CA GLU A 43 -15.59 12.28 9.07
C GLU A 43 -15.79 10.83 9.52
N GLY A 44 -14.75 10.18 10.03
CA GLY A 44 -14.85 8.79 10.49
C GLY A 44 -15.08 7.76 9.39
N VAL A 45 -14.77 8.10 8.14
CA VAL A 45 -14.92 7.18 7.02
C VAL A 45 -13.76 6.20 7.00
N SER A 46 -14.04 4.90 6.98
CA SER A 46 -13.02 3.87 6.79
C SER A 46 -12.63 3.80 5.31
N ILE A 47 -11.34 3.75 5.04
CA ILE A 47 -10.84 3.76 3.66
C ILE A 47 -10.14 2.44 3.37
N LEU A 48 -10.58 1.74 2.33
CA LEU A 48 -9.86 0.61 1.75
C LEU A 48 -9.25 1.06 0.43
N LEU A 49 -7.91 1.07 0.39
CA LEU A 49 -7.15 1.57 -0.73
C LEU A 49 -6.43 0.41 -1.43
N ALA A 50 -6.63 0.26 -2.73
CA ALA A 50 -5.84 -0.62 -3.57
C ALA A 50 -4.90 0.23 -4.42
N GLU A 51 -3.59 0.08 -4.22
CA GLU A 51 -2.56 0.83 -4.93
C GLU A 51 -1.42 -0.08 -5.36
N GLN A 52 -0.97 0.09 -6.59
CA GLN A 52 0.18 -0.64 -7.10
C GLN A 52 1.49 -0.06 -6.59
N ASN A 53 1.54 1.24 -6.38
CA ASN A 53 2.71 1.90 -5.79
C ASN A 53 2.71 1.69 -4.28
N THR A 54 3.51 0.72 -3.83
CA THR A 54 3.56 0.29 -2.44
C THR A 54 3.97 1.41 -1.49
N ASN A 55 4.93 2.23 -1.89
CA ASN A 55 5.41 3.34 -1.06
C ASN A 55 4.30 4.36 -0.81
N VAL A 56 3.57 4.74 -1.86
CA VAL A 56 2.44 5.68 -1.77
C VAL A 56 1.34 5.09 -0.89
N ALA A 57 0.99 3.82 -1.11
CA ALA A 57 -0.05 3.16 -0.34
C ALA A 57 0.27 3.10 1.15
N LEU A 58 1.47 2.64 1.49
CA LEU A 58 1.87 2.46 2.89
C LEU A 58 2.06 3.78 3.63
N LYS A 59 2.56 4.81 2.97
CA LYS A 59 2.72 6.14 3.58
C LYS A 59 1.39 6.79 3.94
N ASN A 60 0.32 6.39 3.28
CA ASN A 60 -1.02 6.97 3.47
C ASN A 60 -2.00 6.02 4.15
N SER A 61 -1.51 4.95 4.75
CA SER A 61 -2.35 3.91 5.37
C SER A 61 -1.90 3.63 6.80
N ASP A 62 -2.80 3.08 7.60
CA ASP A 62 -2.49 2.62 8.96
C ASP A 62 -2.08 1.16 8.98
N TYR A 63 -2.68 0.35 8.11
CA TYR A 63 -2.46 -1.08 8.00
C TYR A 63 -2.41 -1.49 6.52
N GLY A 64 -1.57 -2.45 6.18
CA GLY A 64 -1.43 -2.90 4.80
C GLY A 64 -1.42 -4.41 4.64
N TYR A 65 -1.90 -4.83 3.48
CA TYR A 65 -1.81 -6.20 2.97
C TYR A 65 -1.05 -6.17 1.65
N ILE A 66 0.02 -6.92 1.55
CA ILE A 66 0.75 -7.06 0.27
C ILE A 66 0.25 -8.31 -0.42
N ILE A 67 -0.33 -8.11 -1.60
CA ILE A 67 -0.95 -9.19 -2.38
C ILE A 67 -0.13 -9.41 -3.65
N GLU A 68 0.20 -10.65 -3.91
CA GLU A 68 0.90 -11.06 -5.12
C GLU A 68 0.26 -12.34 -5.65
N THR A 69 -0.11 -12.33 -6.93
CA THR A 69 -0.71 -13.49 -7.61
C THR A 69 -1.92 -14.06 -6.84
N GLY A 70 -2.82 -13.16 -6.39
CA GLY A 70 -4.04 -13.53 -5.69
C GLY A 70 -3.87 -14.01 -4.26
N ARG A 71 -2.69 -13.84 -3.67
CA ARG A 71 -2.41 -14.26 -2.29
C ARG A 71 -1.88 -13.12 -1.45
N VAL A 72 -2.29 -13.08 -0.19
CA VAL A 72 -1.69 -12.19 0.80
C VAL A 72 -0.32 -12.75 1.17
N MET A 73 0.73 -12.04 0.80
CA MET A 73 2.11 -12.46 1.07
C MET A 73 2.60 -11.97 2.42
N LEU A 74 2.14 -10.79 2.81
CA LEU A 74 2.56 -10.14 4.05
C LEU A 74 1.49 -9.16 4.46
N ASP A 75 1.29 -8.98 5.76
CA ASP A 75 0.42 -7.94 6.30
C ASP A 75 0.98 -7.41 7.61
N GLY A 76 0.56 -6.22 7.97
CA GLY A 76 1.01 -5.56 9.19
C GLY A 76 0.67 -4.08 9.21
N THR A 77 1.11 -3.41 10.28
CA THR A 77 0.99 -1.96 10.33
C THR A 77 1.81 -1.34 9.21
N ALA A 78 1.35 -0.20 8.68
CA ALA A 78 2.07 0.49 7.62
C ALA A 78 3.51 0.82 8.06
N GLU A 79 3.69 1.25 9.32
CA GLU A 79 5.01 1.53 9.88
C GLU A 79 5.91 0.30 9.86
N SER A 80 5.43 -0.86 10.30
CA SER A 80 6.20 -2.08 10.31
C SER A 80 6.57 -2.54 8.89
N LEU A 81 5.66 -2.41 7.94
CA LEU A 81 5.92 -2.77 6.56
C LEU A 81 6.92 -1.82 5.89
N LEU A 82 6.84 -0.53 6.17
CA LEU A 82 7.80 0.46 5.64
C LEU A 82 9.22 0.23 6.16
N ASN A 83 9.35 -0.33 7.36
CA ASN A 83 10.65 -0.63 7.98
C ASN A 83 11.13 -2.06 7.73
N ASP A 84 10.33 -2.89 7.09
CA ASP A 84 10.69 -4.26 6.76
C ASP A 84 11.69 -4.28 5.58
N ASP A 85 12.83 -4.93 5.77
CA ASP A 85 13.89 -4.98 4.75
C ASP A 85 13.46 -5.69 3.48
N LYS A 86 12.62 -6.72 3.59
CA LYS A 86 12.10 -7.44 2.43
C LYS A 86 11.13 -6.57 1.63
N VAL A 87 10.28 -5.83 2.32
CA VAL A 87 9.35 -4.90 1.67
C VAL A 87 10.13 -3.81 0.95
N LYS A 88 11.16 -3.25 1.58
CA LYS A 88 12.03 -2.25 0.95
C LYS A 88 12.70 -2.79 -0.31
N GLU A 89 13.23 -3.99 -0.22
CA GLU A 89 13.93 -4.62 -1.35
C GLU A 89 12.99 -4.95 -2.50
N LEU A 90 11.84 -5.54 -2.23
CA LEU A 90 10.95 -6.09 -3.26
C LEU A 90 9.93 -5.08 -3.79
N TYR A 91 9.43 -4.19 -2.96
CA TYR A 91 8.28 -3.35 -3.29
C TYR A 91 8.53 -1.85 -3.23
N LEU A 92 9.55 -1.38 -2.52
CA LEU A 92 9.86 0.04 -2.40
C LEU A 92 11.00 0.51 -3.31
N GLY A 93 11.58 -0.40 -4.09
CA GLY A 93 12.64 -0.07 -5.03
C GLY A 93 14.00 0.28 -4.39
N ILE A 94 14.16 0.00 -3.10
CA ILE A 94 15.41 0.25 -2.36
C ILE A 94 16.21 -1.06 -2.31
N SER A 95 16.74 -1.48 -3.44
CA SER A 95 17.49 -2.74 -3.50
C SER A 95 18.95 -2.49 -3.83
N LYS A 96 19.84 -3.14 -3.08
CA LYS A 96 21.27 -3.18 -3.36
C LYS A 96 21.65 -4.28 -4.36
N LYS A 97 20.75 -5.22 -4.64
CA LYS A 97 21.04 -6.43 -5.43
C LYS A 97 20.11 -6.66 -6.63
N GLY A 98 19.36 -5.65 -7.06
CA GLY A 98 18.39 -5.79 -8.13
C GLY A 98 17.04 -6.34 -7.65
N ARG A 99 16.04 -6.31 -8.54
CA ARG A 99 14.70 -6.77 -8.21
C ARG A 99 14.66 -8.29 -8.09
N LYS A 100 14.42 -8.78 -6.88
CA LYS A 100 14.09 -10.17 -6.64
C LYS A 100 12.59 -10.31 -6.41
N ASN A 101 12.04 -11.45 -6.83
CA ASN A 101 10.67 -11.82 -6.53
C ASN A 101 10.57 -12.21 -5.04
N PHE A 102 9.44 -11.91 -4.39
CA PHE A 102 9.20 -12.28 -3.00
C PHE A 102 9.40 -13.79 -2.76
N ARG A 103 9.00 -14.61 -3.72
CA ARG A 103 9.21 -16.07 -3.65
C ARG A 103 10.68 -16.45 -3.57
N ASP A 104 11.53 -15.75 -4.32
CA ASP A 104 12.98 -16.04 -4.33
C ASP A 104 13.59 -15.72 -2.97
N VAL A 105 13.18 -14.61 -2.36
CA VAL A 105 13.65 -14.22 -1.03
C VAL A 105 13.22 -15.22 0.02
N LEU A 106 11.97 -15.68 0.01
CA LEU A 106 11.47 -16.69 0.93
C LEU A 106 12.18 -18.03 0.74
N TYR A 107 12.47 -18.40 -0.50
CA TYR A 107 13.19 -19.61 -0.82
C TYR A 107 14.63 -19.55 -0.26
N GLU A 108 15.33 -18.46 -0.48
CA GLU A 108 16.68 -18.28 0.07
C GLU A 108 16.70 -18.35 1.60
N GLU A 109 15.71 -17.76 2.26
CA GLU A 109 15.58 -17.84 3.72
C GLU A 109 15.35 -19.28 4.19
N SER A 110 14.50 -20.01 3.48
CA SER A 110 14.23 -21.41 3.85
C SER A 110 15.47 -22.28 3.72
N LEU A 111 16.31 -22.03 2.74
CA LEU A 111 17.60 -22.72 2.57
C LEU A 111 18.57 -22.36 3.69
N ASN A 112 18.65 -21.09 4.07
CA ASN A 112 19.52 -20.64 5.16
C ASN A 112 19.12 -21.25 6.51
N LYS A 113 17.82 -21.40 6.77
CA LYS A 113 17.33 -22.04 7.98
C LYS A 113 17.64 -23.55 8.03
N LYS A 114 17.67 -24.21 6.87
CA LYS A 114 17.98 -25.64 6.79
C LYS A 114 19.48 -25.94 6.93
N SER A 115 20.35 -24.99 6.59
CA SER A 115 21.79 -25.16 6.68
C SER A 115 22.36 -24.87 8.08
N ASN A 116 21.53 -24.39 8.97
CA ASN A 116 21.86 -24.22 10.39
C ASN A 116 21.17 -25.29 11.24
#